data_665f78599f5375728d49bcceb3ab7bd6
#
_entry.id   665f78599f5375728d49bcceb3ab7bd6
#
_cell.length_a   1.000
_cell.length_b   1.000
_cell.length_c   1.000
_cell.angle_alpha   90.00
_cell.angle_beta   90.00
_cell.angle_gamma   90.00
#
_symmetry.space_group_name_H-M   'P 1'
#
loop_
_entity.id
_entity.type
_entity.pdbx_description
1 polymer ?
#
loop_
_entity_poly.entity_id
_entity_poly.type
_entity_poly.pdbx_seq_one_letter_code
_entity_poly.pdbx_strand_id
1 'polypeptide(L)'
;LRVRNNRLVPNAMEPRCALAEFDNLDDSYTLHTTSQNPHLTRLVLAAFMFAIPESKLRVIAPDVGGGFGSKIYVYIEEAVCVWASKKVGRPVKWTADRTQAFLTDCHGRDHVNDVKLGLDENNKIVGLRVDTVCNLGAYLSAFSVVVPTYLHGTLLSGQYDIPAIYTNVKGMA
;
A
#
# COMPACT_ATOMS: atom_id res chain seq x y z
N LEU A 1 -10.34 -25.20 -10.48
CA LEU A 1 -10.01 -25.13 -9.05
C LEU A 1 -10.50 -23.81 -8.49
N ARG A 2 -11.12 -23.83 -7.31
CA ARG A 2 -11.48 -22.64 -6.54
C ARG A 2 -10.53 -22.48 -5.36
N VAL A 3 -9.88 -21.33 -5.26
CA VAL A 3 -8.90 -21.02 -4.23
C VAL A 3 -9.36 -19.80 -3.43
N ARG A 4 -9.36 -19.90 -2.11
CA ARG A 4 -9.52 -18.75 -1.22
C ARG A 4 -8.16 -18.34 -0.68
N ASN A 5 -7.84 -17.07 -0.84
CA ASN A 5 -6.67 -16.43 -0.23
C ASN A 5 -7.18 -15.50 0.86
N ASN A 6 -7.11 -15.95 2.10
CA ASN A 6 -7.70 -15.23 3.23
C ASN A 6 -7.06 -13.85 3.43
N ARG A 7 -7.83 -12.94 4.02
CA ARG A 7 -7.31 -11.65 4.48
C ARG A 7 -6.18 -11.85 5.47
N LEU A 8 -5.10 -11.08 5.33
CA LEU A 8 -3.94 -11.08 6.19
C LEU A 8 -3.63 -9.68 6.71
N VAL A 9 -3.24 -9.59 7.97
CA VAL A 9 -2.62 -8.40 8.56
C VAL A 9 -1.11 -8.51 8.35
N PRO A 10 -0.48 -7.55 7.64
CA PRO A 10 0.98 -7.46 7.57
C PRO A 10 1.52 -7.04 8.94
N ASN A 11 1.99 -7.99 9.71
CA ASN A 11 2.43 -7.75 11.09
C ASN A 11 3.93 -7.45 11.14
N ALA A 12 4.34 -6.26 10.69
CA ALA A 12 5.71 -5.80 10.80
C ALA A 12 6.14 -5.72 12.29
N MET A 13 7.38 -6.08 12.59
CA MET A 13 7.93 -5.97 13.95
C MET A 13 7.87 -4.53 14.46
N GLU A 14 8.18 -3.57 13.60
CA GLU A 14 8.03 -2.15 13.88
C GLU A 14 6.64 -1.67 13.45
N PRO A 15 5.78 -1.17 14.36
CA PRO A 15 4.55 -0.46 14.00
C PRO A 15 4.84 0.84 13.24
N ARG A 16 3.80 1.45 12.66
CA ARG A 16 3.96 2.74 11.96
C ARG A 16 4.35 3.86 12.92
N CYS A 17 5.19 4.77 12.43
CA CYS A 17 5.64 5.94 13.16
C CYS A 17 5.79 7.11 12.19
N ALA A 18 5.48 8.31 12.65
CA ALA A 18 5.69 9.56 11.94
C ALA A 18 6.23 10.63 12.89
N LEU A 19 7.22 11.39 12.44
CA LEU A 19 7.75 12.58 13.13
C LEU A 19 7.85 13.69 12.09
N ALA A 20 7.12 14.77 12.29
CA ALA A 20 7.13 15.90 11.38
C ALA A 20 7.67 17.18 12.08
N GLU A 21 8.40 17.96 11.29
CA GLU A 21 8.94 19.24 11.68
C GLU A 21 8.61 20.29 10.62
N PHE A 22 8.40 21.53 11.07
CA PHE A 22 8.19 22.67 10.20
C PHE A 22 9.28 23.70 10.43
N ASP A 23 9.94 24.12 9.34
CA ASP A 23 10.92 25.20 9.34
C ASP A 23 10.24 26.51 8.90
N ASN A 24 10.19 27.49 9.82
CA ASN A 24 9.62 28.80 9.56
C ASN A 24 10.47 29.68 8.64
N LEU A 25 11.77 29.41 8.52
CA LEU A 25 12.66 30.22 7.68
C LEU A 25 12.47 29.89 6.21
N ASP A 26 12.39 28.60 5.91
CA ASP A 26 12.24 28.12 4.55
C ASP A 26 10.78 27.84 4.14
N ASP A 27 9.83 28.00 5.07
CA ASP A 27 8.42 27.56 4.89
C ASP A 27 8.33 26.15 4.32
N SER A 28 9.04 25.22 4.97
CA SER A 28 9.18 23.85 4.50
C SER A 28 8.96 22.84 5.63
N TYR A 29 8.65 21.60 5.24
CA TYR A 29 8.42 20.50 6.17
C TYR A 29 9.45 19.39 5.99
N THR A 30 9.80 18.73 7.09
CA THR A 30 10.49 17.45 7.08
C THR A 30 9.64 16.42 7.80
N LEU A 31 9.36 15.30 7.12
CA LEU A 31 8.64 14.16 7.67
C LEU A 31 9.57 12.94 7.69
N HIS A 32 9.84 12.43 8.89
CA HIS A 32 10.43 11.11 9.09
C HIS A 32 9.30 10.11 9.30
N THR A 33 9.24 9.05 8.49
CA THR A 33 8.16 8.07 8.57
C THR A 33 8.64 6.67 8.21
N THR A 34 7.97 5.67 8.75
CA THR A 34 8.23 4.25 8.46
C THR A 34 7.54 3.85 7.16
N SER A 35 7.98 4.42 6.04
CA SER A 35 7.37 4.21 4.71
C SER A 35 8.21 3.29 3.83
N GLN A 36 7.55 2.45 3.04
CA GLN A 36 8.17 1.70 1.94
C GLN A 36 8.32 2.56 0.68
N ASN A 37 7.68 3.74 0.63
CA ASN A 37 7.56 4.53 -0.58
C ASN A 37 7.60 6.04 -0.29
N PRO A 38 8.76 6.58 0.17
CA PRO A 38 8.86 7.98 0.59
C PRO A 38 8.57 8.98 -0.54
N HIS A 39 8.87 8.63 -1.79
CA HIS A 39 8.57 9.50 -2.93
C HIS A 39 7.07 9.64 -3.18
N LEU A 40 6.33 8.53 -3.10
CA LEU A 40 4.88 8.57 -3.23
C LEU A 40 4.23 9.30 -2.04
N THR A 41 4.72 9.06 -0.83
CA THR A 41 4.28 9.78 0.38
C THR A 41 4.46 11.29 0.20
N ARG A 42 5.62 11.73 -0.32
CA ARG A 42 5.87 13.14 -0.62
C ARG A 42 4.88 13.69 -1.64
N LEU A 43 4.70 12.99 -2.77
CA LEU A 43 3.77 13.42 -3.83
C LEU A 43 2.34 13.57 -3.29
N VAL A 44 1.84 12.55 -2.58
CA VAL A 44 0.46 12.56 -2.07
C VAL A 44 0.26 13.66 -1.03
N LEU A 45 1.15 13.78 -0.07
CA LEU A 45 1.04 14.81 0.96
C LEU A 45 1.17 16.22 0.38
N ALA A 46 2.22 16.48 -0.41
CA ALA A 46 2.45 17.81 -0.94
C ALA A 46 1.40 18.23 -1.96
N ALA A 47 1.19 17.45 -3.03
CA ALA A 47 0.35 17.86 -4.14
C ALA A 47 -1.15 17.72 -3.85
N PHE A 48 -1.57 16.61 -3.23
CA PHE A 48 -2.99 16.31 -3.10
C PHE A 48 -3.60 16.70 -1.74
N MET A 49 -2.81 16.70 -0.66
CA MET A 49 -3.34 16.99 0.67
C MET A 49 -3.07 18.44 1.09
N PHE A 50 -1.87 18.96 0.87
CA PHE A 50 -1.50 20.31 1.32
C PHE A 50 -1.46 21.35 0.21
N ALA A 51 -1.53 20.96 -1.05
CA ALA A 51 -1.43 21.82 -2.22
C ALA A 51 -0.18 22.75 -2.18
N ILE A 52 0.96 22.16 -1.82
CA ILE A 52 2.27 22.84 -1.79
C ILE A 52 3.22 22.20 -2.81
N PRO A 53 4.24 22.93 -3.28
CA PRO A 53 5.30 22.34 -4.11
C PRO A 53 5.98 21.16 -3.39
N GLU A 54 6.28 20.08 -4.11
CA GLU A 54 7.01 18.93 -3.52
C GLU A 54 8.38 19.32 -2.93
N SER A 55 9.00 20.38 -3.43
CA SER A 55 10.25 20.94 -2.89
C SER A 55 10.12 21.48 -1.46
N LYS A 56 8.89 21.75 -1.01
CA LYS A 56 8.59 22.23 0.35
C LYS A 56 8.31 21.10 1.36
N LEU A 57 8.35 19.85 0.92
CA LEU A 57 8.19 18.68 1.79
C LEU A 57 9.32 17.67 1.54
N ARG A 58 10.16 17.46 2.53
CA ARG A 58 11.16 16.40 2.56
C ARG A 58 10.60 15.19 3.31
N VAL A 59 10.58 14.03 2.68
CA VAL A 59 10.18 12.77 3.33
C VAL A 59 11.38 11.85 3.45
N ILE A 60 11.64 11.38 4.65
CA ILE A 60 12.78 10.53 5.00
C ILE A 60 12.23 9.22 5.58
N ALA A 61 12.57 8.12 4.93
CA ALA A 61 12.37 6.79 5.48
C ALA A 61 13.75 6.27 5.96
N PRO A 62 13.98 6.20 7.28
CA PRO A 62 15.20 5.60 7.83
C PRO A 62 15.16 4.08 7.69
N ASP A 63 15.98 3.35 8.44
CA ASP A 63 15.88 1.89 8.51
C ASP A 63 14.51 1.48 9.03
N VAL A 64 13.71 0.85 8.18
CA VAL A 64 12.33 0.48 8.46
C VAL A 64 12.24 -0.99 8.88
N GLY A 65 11.66 -1.26 10.04
CA GLY A 65 11.55 -2.58 10.66
C GLY A 65 10.44 -3.45 10.08
N GLY A 66 10.36 -3.51 8.73
CA GLY A 66 9.37 -4.26 7.97
C GLY A 66 8.16 -3.44 7.56
N GLY A 67 7.56 -3.79 6.43
CA GLY A 67 6.38 -3.12 5.89
C GLY A 67 5.38 -4.09 5.28
N PHE A 68 5.85 -5.07 4.47
CA PHE A 68 5.07 -6.15 3.86
C PHE A 68 3.84 -5.66 3.10
N GLY A 69 3.93 -4.45 2.52
CA GLY A 69 2.86 -3.81 1.78
C GLY A 69 1.99 -2.84 2.59
N SER A 70 1.92 -2.94 3.93
CA SER A 70 1.09 -2.02 4.72
C SER A 70 1.67 -0.60 4.80
N LYS A 71 2.99 -0.45 4.69
CA LYS A 71 3.67 0.85 4.76
C LYS A 71 3.91 1.49 3.38
N ILE A 72 3.23 1.01 2.33
CA ILE A 72 3.25 1.65 1.00
C ILE A 72 2.33 2.87 0.96
N TYR A 73 1.19 2.79 1.64
CA TYR A 73 0.13 3.79 1.59
C TYR A 73 0.42 4.98 2.48
N VAL A 74 -0.19 6.11 2.15
CA VAL A 74 -0.16 7.30 3.00
C VAL A 74 -1.33 7.22 3.99
N TYR A 75 -1.01 7.38 5.26
CA TYR A 75 -1.99 7.34 6.33
C TYR A 75 -2.27 8.71 6.89
N ILE A 76 -3.45 8.87 7.49
CA ILE A 76 -3.90 10.15 8.01
C ILE A 76 -2.97 10.69 9.11
N GLU A 77 -2.35 9.81 9.89
CA GLU A 77 -1.46 10.18 10.98
C GLU A 77 -0.20 10.91 10.48
N GLU A 78 0.30 10.54 9.31
CA GLU A 78 1.42 11.24 8.64
C GLU A 78 1.02 12.67 8.28
N ALA A 79 -0.16 12.83 7.67
CA ALA A 79 -0.70 14.15 7.33
C ALA A 79 -0.96 15.01 8.57
N VAL A 80 -1.54 14.42 9.62
CA VAL A 80 -1.81 15.12 10.87
C VAL A 80 -0.51 15.59 11.54
N CYS A 81 0.55 14.77 11.57
CA CYS A 81 1.85 15.18 12.10
C CYS A 81 2.42 16.36 11.32
N VAL A 82 2.39 16.32 9.98
CA VAL A 82 2.88 17.43 9.12
C VAL A 82 2.08 18.70 9.38
N TRP A 83 0.74 18.62 9.35
CA TRP A 83 -0.12 19.77 9.61
C TRP A 83 0.08 20.36 11.01
N ALA A 84 0.12 19.50 12.03
CA ALA A 84 0.24 19.91 13.41
C ALA A 84 1.60 20.57 13.71
N SER A 85 2.69 20.11 13.08
CA SER A 85 4.03 20.67 13.31
C SER A 85 4.08 22.18 13.03
N LYS A 86 3.44 22.64 11.94
CA LYS A 86 3.30 24.06 11.63
C LYS A 86 2.39 24.78 12.63
N LYS A 87 1.26 24.16 12.99
CA LYS A 87 0.28 24.77 13.90
C LYS A 87 0.81 25.00 15.30
N VAL A 88 1.61 24.07 15.82
CA VAL A 88 2.14 24.18 17.19
C VAL A 88 3.55 24.79 17.23
N GLY A 89 4.19 24.98 16.06
CA GLY A 89 5.54 25.51 15.94
C GLY A 89 6.62 24.62 16.60
N ARG A 90 6.40 23.32 16.64
CA ARG A 90 7.29 22.33 17.25
C ARG A 90 7.19 20.99 16.50
N PRO A 91 8.22 20.13 16.59
CA PRO A 91 8.14 18.77 16.09
C PRO A 91 6.96 18.01 16.71
N VAL A 92 6.24 17.26 15.87
CA VAL A 92 5.11 16.42 16.28
C VAL A 92 5.41 14.99 15.93
N LYS A 93 5.34 14.10 16.91
CA LYS A 93 5.56 12.66 16.75
C LYS A 93 4.31 11.86 17.09
N TRP A 94 4.03 10.87 16.26
CA TRP A 94 3.06 9.82 16.52
C TRP A 94 3.73 8.45 16.35
N THR A 95 3.33 7.49 17.18
CA THR A 95 3.80 6.11 17.09
C THR A 95 2.61 5.20 17.40
N ALA A 96 2.30 4.29 16.50
CA ALA A 96 1.27 3.28 16.71
C ALA A 96 1.70 2.28 17.78
N ASP A 97 0.76 1.85 18.59
CA ASP A 97 0.90 0.61 19.31
C ASP A 97 0.49 -0.60 18.45
N ARG A 98 0.70 -1.80 18.95
CA ARG A 98 0.38 -3.03 18.19
C ARG A 98 -1.11 -3.20 17.94
N THR A 99 -1.96 -2.79 18.88
CA THR A 99 -3.41 -2.86 18.74
C THR A 99 -3.89 -1.91 17.64
N GLN A 100 -3.34 -0.68 17.62
CA GLN A 100 -3.63 0.28 16.56
C GLN A 100 -3.20 -0.26 15.19
N ALA A 101 -2.01 -0.88 15.09
CA ALA A 101 -1.56 -1.49 13.84
C ALA A 101 -2.55 -2.54 13.33
N PHE A 102 -3.05 -3.43 14.18
CA PHE A 102 -4.05 -4.42 13.79
C PHE A 102 -5.38 -3.80 13.33
N LEU A 103 -5.79 -2.68 13.90
CA LEU A 103 -7.06 -2.04 13.61
C LEU A 103 -7.02 -1.10 12.40
N THR A 104 -5.88 -0.47 12.12
CA THR A 104 -5.79 0.65 11.17
C THR A 104 -4.87 0.42 9.98
N ASP A 105 -3.94 -0.55 10.03
CA ASP A 105 -3.07 -0.83 8.90
C ASP A 105 -3.85 -1.49 7.75
N CYS A 106 -3.49 -1.17 6.51
CA CYS A 106 -4.07 -1.81 5.34
C CYS A 106 -3.77 -3.30 5.35
N HIS A 107 -4.82 -4.10 5.30
CA HIS A 107 -4.71 -5.55 5.17
C HIS A 107 -4.42 -5.95 3.73
N GLY A 108 -3.88 -7.15 3.55
CA GLY A 108 -3.63 -7.74 2.24
C GLY A 108 -4.52 -8.95 1.96
N ARG A 109 -4.47 -9.41 0.71
CA ARG A 109 -5.15 -10.62 0.21
C ARG A 109 -6.67 -10.45 0.12
N ASP A 110 -7.43 -11.43 0.63
CA ASP A 110 -8.90 -11.50 0.60
C ASP A 110 -9.47 -11.67 -0.81
N HIS A 111 -8.99 -12.72 -1.49
CA HIS A 111 -9.40 -13.08 -2.84
C HIS A 111 -10.09 -14.44 -2.88
N VAL A 112 -11.09 -14.55 -3.73
CA VAL A 112 -11.64 -15.83 -4.19
C VAL A 112 -11.34 -15.95 -5.68
N ASN A 113 -10.58 -16.96 -6.06
CA ASN A 113 -10.13 -17.18 -7.43
C ASN A 113 -10.72 -18.48 -7.99
N ASP A 114 -11.40 -18.39 -9.12
CA ASP A 114 -11.78 -19.55 -9.92
C ASP A 114 -10.75 -19.71 -11.06
N VAL A 115 -9.95 -20.78 -10.98
CA VAL A 115 -8.78 -21.00 -11.85
C VAL A 115 -9.02 -22.19 -12.76
N LYS A 116 -8.70 -22.03 -14.05
CA LYS A 116 -8.65 -23.09 -15.04
C LYS A 116 -7.27 -23.08 -15.70
N LEU A 117 -6.62 -24.25 -15.72
CA LEU A 117 -5.34 -24.48 -16.38
C LEU A 117 -5.56 -25.44 -17.54
N GLY A 118 -5.11 -25.04 -18.72
CA GLY A 118 -5.06 -25.88 -19.91
C GLY A 118 -3.68 -26.50 -20.08
N LEU A 119 -3.63 -27.81 -20.30
CA LEU A 119 -2.41 -28.54 -20.61
C LEU A 119 -2.58 -29.28 -21.93
N ASP A 120 -1.49 -29.43 -22.70
CA ASP A 120 -1.44 -30.31 -23.85
C ASP A 120 -1.19 -31.78 -23.45
N GLU A 121 -1.09 -32.67 -24.43
CA GLU A 121 -0.83 -34.11 -24.25
C GLU A 121 0.53 -34.39 -23.57
N ASN A 122 1.47 -33.45 -23.63
CA ASN A 122 2.79 -33.52 -23.02
C ASN A 122 2.86 -32.83 -21.65
N ASN A 123 1.72 -32.42 -21.08
CA ASN A 123 1.61 -31.65 -19.85
C ASN A 123 2.25 -30.24 -19.93
N LYS A 124 2.44 -29.70 -21.13
CA LYS A 124 2.86 -28.29 -21.28
C LYS A 124 1.67 -27.38 -21.09
N ILE A 125 1.87 -26.26 -20.38
CA ILE A 125 0.83 -25.27 -20.17
C ILE A 125 0.51 -24.57 -21.49
N VAL A 126 -0.74 -24.60 -21.91
CA VAL A 126 -1.24 -23.95 -23.13
C VAL A 126 -2.15 -22.76 -22.82
N GLY A 127 -2.65 -22.66 -21.59
CA GLY A 127 -3.46 -21.52 -21.20
C GLY A 127 -3.81 -21.49 -19.72
N LEU A 128 -4.06 -20.29 -19.22
CA LEU A 128 -4.50 -20.02 -17.84
C LEU A 128 -5.70 -19.07 -17.89
N ARG A 129 -6.77 -19.43 -17.22
CA ARG A 129 -7.91 -18.54 -16.97
C ARG A 129 -8.11 -18.35 -15.48
N VAL A 130 -8.20 -17.09 -15.03
CA VAL A 130 -8.44 -16.73 -13.64
C VAL A 130 -9.55 -15.70 -13.55
N ASP A 131 -10.65 -16.10 -12.92
CA ASP A 131 -11.73 -15.18 -12.54
C ASP A 131 -11.61 -14.94 -11.04
N THR A 132 -11.37 -13.69 -10.65
CA THR A 132 -11.09 -13.27 -9.26
C THR A 132 -12.17 -12.33 -8.73
N VAL A 133 -12.63 -12.60 -7.52
CA VAL A 133 -13.36 -11.62 -6.71
C VAL A 133 -12.44 -11.21 -5.57
N CYS A 134 -12.16 -9.91 -5.47
CA CYS A 134 -11.33 -9.35 -4.41
C CYS A 134 -12.14 -8.39 -3.54
N ASN A 135 -11.99 -8.52 -2.21
CA ASN A 135 -12.57 -7.62 -1.25
C ASN A 135 -11.65 -6.39 -1.10
N LEU A 136 -12.14 -5.22 -1.51
CA LEU A 136 -11.41 -3.96 -1.41
C LEU A 136 -11.63 -3.27 -0.06
N GLY A 137 -12.65 -3.70 0.69
CA GLY A 137 -13.02 -3.14 1.98
C GLY A 137 -13.90 -1.90 1.87
N ALA A 138 -14.43 -1.46 3.01
CA ALA A 138 -15.38 -0.36 3.11
C ALA A 138 -14.77 1.01 2.76
N TYR A 139 -13.45 1.15 2.95
CA TYR A 139 -12.73 2.39 2.67
C TYR A 139 -11.57 2.09 1.73
N LEU A 140 -11.61 2.69 0.55
CA LEU A 140 -10.57 2.55 -0.45
C LEU A 140 -9.40 3.48 -0.09
N SER A 141 -8.24 2.90 0.23
CA SER A 141 -7.03 3.70 0.39
C SER A 141 -6.44 4.08 -0.97
N ALA A 142 -5.55 5.08 -0.99
CA ALA A 142 -5.08 5.75 -2.21
C ALA A 142 -4.63 4.79 -3.33
N PHE A 143 -3.86 3.75 -3.04
CA PHE A 143 -3.36 2.81 -4.04
C PHE A 143 -3.69 1.35 -3.75
N SER A 144 -4.38 1.06 -2.64
CA SER A 144 -4.67 -0.32 -2.23
C SER A 144 -5.50 -1.08 -3.25
N VAL A 145 -6.32 -0.37 -4.01
CA VAL A 145 -7.18 -0.97 -5.05
C VAL A 145 -6.39 -1.48 -6.25
N VAL A 146 -5.23 -0.88 -6.55
CA VAL A 146 -4.40 -1.25 -7.71
C VAL A 146 -3.73 -2.61 -7.52
N VAL A 147 -3.31 -2.92 -6.29
CA VAL A 147 -2.58 -4.16 -5.97
C VAL A 147 -3.44 -5.40 -6.20
N PRO A 148 -4.66 -5.52 -5.61
CA PRO A 148 -5.49 -6.70 -5.79
C PRO A 148 -6.18 -6.79 -7.14
N THR A 149 -6.20 -5.72 -7.93
CA THR A 149 -6.84 -5.68 -9.25
C THR A 149 -5.81 -5.73 -10.38
N TYR A 150 -5.26 -4.58 -10.75
CA TYR A 150 -4.38 -4.45 -11.91
C TYR A 150 -3.08 -5.26 -11.75
N LEU A 151 -2.36 -5.09 -10.63
CA LEU A 151 -1.09 -5.79 -10.43
C LEU A 151 -1.30 -7.31 -10.30
N HIS A 152 -2.35 -7.73 -9.59
CA HIS A 152 -2.70 -9.15 -9.51
C HIS A 152 -2.97 -9.72 -10.91
N GLY A 153 -3.77 -9.04 -11.72
CA GLY A 153 -4.12 -9.50 -13.07
C GLY A 153 -2.93 -9.59 -14.03
N THR A 154 -1.98 -8.68 -13.92
CA THR A 154 -0.84 -8.58 -14.86
C THR A 154 0.36 -9.46 -14.48
N LEU A 155 0.41 -10.04 -13.28
CA LEU A 155 1.54 -10.81 -12.77
C LEU A 155 1.26 -12.31 -12.60
N LEU A 156 0.14 -12.81 -13.16
CA LEU A 156 -0.34 -14.18 -12.95
C LEU A 156 0.57 -15.27 -13.54
N SER A 157 1.33 -14.98 -14.60
CA SER A 157 2.24 -15.95 -15.21
C SER A 157 3.42 -16.30 -14.29
N GLY A 158 3.82 -15.35 -13.44
CA GLY A 158 5.02 -15.51 -12.63
C GLY A 158 6.24 -15.86 -13.50
N GLN A 159 6.89 -16.97 -13.19
CA GLN A 159 8.06 -17.47 -13.91
C GLN A 159 7.74 -18.47 -15.03
N TYR A 160 6.45 -18.81 -15.21
CA TYR A 160 6.04 -19.82 -16.18
C TYR A 160 5.81 -19.20 -17.57
N ASP A 161 6.20 -19.95 -18.61
CA ASP A 161 5.86 -19.63 -20.00
C ASP A 161 4.42 -20.08 -20.28
N ILE A 162 3.49 -19.12 -20.24
CA ILE A 162 2.06 -19.35 -20.47
C ILE A 162 1.63 -18.55 -21.70
N PRO A 163 1.40 -19.20 -22.86
CA PRO A 163 1.16 -18.49 -24.12
C PRO A 163 -0.17 -17.75 -24.16
N ALA A 164 -1.16 -18.15 -23.36
CA ALA A 164 -2.46 -17.52 -23.32
C ALA A 164 -2.96 -17.35 -21.87
N ILE A 165 -3.19 -16.11 -21.45
CA ILE A 165 -3.73 -15.80 -20.13
C ILE A 165 -4.99 -14.95 -20.30
N TYR A 166 -6.07 -15.40 -19.67
CA TYR A 166 -7.27 -14.59 -19.47
C TYR A 166 -7.45 -14.31 -17.99
N THR A 167 -7.61 -13.06 -17.65
CA THR A 167 -7.94 -12.67 -16.28
C THR A 167 -9.12 -11.70 -16.26
N ASN A 168 -9.99 -11.90 -15.26
CA ASN A 168 -11.09 -11.01 -14.96
C ASN A 168 -11.12 -10.79 -13.46
N VAL A 169 -10.98 -9.54 -13.01
CA VAL A 169 -10.93 -9.19 -11.59
C VAL A 169 -12.09 -8.27 -11.25
N LYS A 170 -12.92 -8.69 -10.29
CA LYS A 170 -14.01 -7.89 -9.74
C LYS A 170 -13.63 -7.44 -8.34
N GLY A 171 -13.51 -6.11 -8.15
CA GLY A 171 -13.38 -5.51 -6.84
C GLY A 171 -14.76 -5.35 -6.18
N MET A 172 -14.86 -5.72 -4.91
CA MET A 172 -16.05 -5.53 -4.07
C MET A 172 -15.68 -4.63 -2.90
N ALA A 173 -16.51 -3.63 -2.62
CA ALA A 173 -16.40 -2.73 -1.48
C ALA A 173 -17.44 -3.07 -0.41
#